data_c2bc7905f509581a32c53b8b65354d39
#
_entry.id   c2bc7905f509581a32c53b8b65354d39
#
_cell.length_a   1.000
_cell.length_b   1.000
_cell.length_c   1.000
_cell.angle_alpha   90.00
_cell.angle_beta   90.00
_cell.angle_gamma   90.00
#
_symmetry.space_group_name_H-M   'P 1'
#
loop_
_entity.id
_entity.type
_entity.pdbx_description
1 polymer ?
#
loop_
_entity_poly.entity_id
_entity_poly.type
_entity_poly.pdbx_seq_one_letter_code
_entity_poly.pdbx_strand_id
1 'polypeptide(L)'
;MSEDVSKNLSETLFVKHKQAKETSALTQYMPTSKKILDDREQQEDRAWYRHLRRLQWAWQGLSPIEMEGVLSRIASSTHSRTHDDWLDTVMGYHSGNWTFEWIKLGMEHQRRANDLKGEDAADELFTASLCFSIAGYPHLKNDNLALQAQVLANKAYSEGAEKTQYTIKQIEVPYQKRKIIANLHLPRTDKQLPVVMVSAGLDSLQTDMWRLFRNHFAPKDIAMLTVDMPSVGHSSHWPLTEDSSCLHQAVLNELYSIPYVDHHKVGLVGFRFGGNAMVRLSFLEQEKIKACVALGAPVHDLFTSPKKLQKMP
;
A
#
# COMPACT_ATOMS: atom_id res chain seq x y z
N MET A 1 -30.82 50.86 -14.73
CA MET A 1 -31.07 50.27 -13.41
C MET A 1 -30.83 48.78 -13.57
N SER A 2 -29.67 48.31 -13.16
CA SER A 2 -29.29 46.90 -13.17
C SER A 2 -29.80 46.27 -11.85
N GLU A 3 -30.70 45.33 -11.94
CA GLU A 3 -31.12 44.50 -10.82
C GLU A 3 -29.93 43.60 -10.38
N ASP A 4 -29.38 43.97 -9.26
CA ASP A 4 -28.38 43.17 -8.55
C ASP A 4 -29.12 42.02 -7.85
N VAL A 5 -29.27 40.89 -8.54
CA VAL A 5 -29.83 39.65 -7.99
C VAL A 5 -28.86 39.16 -6.91
N SER A 6 -29.14 39.49 -5.64
CA SER A 6 -28.39 38.95 -4.52
C SER A 6 -28.46 37.42 -4.57
N LYS A 7 -27.37 36.80 -5.01
CA LYS A 7 -27.22 35.33 -4.96
C LYS A 7 -27.43 34.89 -3.50
N ASN A 8 -28.47 34.07 -3.30
CA ASN A 8 -28.76 33.49 -2.00
C ASN A 8 -27.55 32.69 -1.49
N LEU A 9 -26.93 33.17 -0.42
CA LEU A 9 -25.75 32.54 0.18
C LEU A 9 -26.00 31.05 0.53
N SER A 10 -27.24 30.65 0.84
CA SER A 10 -27.58 29.28 1.10
C SER A 10 -27.47 28.37 -0.15
N GLU A 11 -27.69 28.89 -1.35
CA GLU A 11 -27.50 28.12 -2.59
C GLU A 11 -26.02 27.92 -2.96
N THR A 12 -25.16 28.84 -2.53
CA THR A 12 -23.71 28.69 -2.72
C THR A 12 -23.04 27.87 -1.63
N LEU A 13 -23.57 27.89 -0.41
CA LEU A 13 -23.06 27.09 0.72
C LEU A 13 -23.51 25.64 0.69
N PHE A 14 -24.65 25.33 0.06
CA PHE A 14 -25.17 23.97 -0.15
C PHE A 14 -24.96 23.46 -1.58
N VAL A 15 -23.86 23.82 -2.21
CA VAL A 15 -23.42 23.07 -3.39
C VAL A 15 -23.32 21.60 -2.98
N LYS A 16 -24.20 20.74 -3.56
CA LYS A 16 -24.08 19.29 -3.41
C LYS A 16 -22.61 18.94 -3.60
N HIS A 17 -21.93 18.56 -2.50
CA HIS A 17 -20.57 18.08 -2.61
C HIS A 17 -20.58 16.96 -3.65
N LYS A 18 -19.89 17.17 -4.77
CA LYS A 18 -19.67 16.08 -5.73
C LYS A 18 -19.15 14.92 -4.90
N GLN A 19 -19.86 13.79 -4.95
CA GLN A 19 -19.40 12.58 -4.30
C GLN A 19 -17.92 12.39 -4.62
N ALA A 20 -17.09 12.24 -3.59
CA ALA A 20 -15.67 12.00 -3.78
C ALA A 20 -15.52 10.76 -4.67
N LYS A 21 -14.69 10.87 -5.71
CA LYS A 21 -14.36 9.70 -6.52
C LYS A 21 -13.67 8.68 -5.63
N GLU A 22 -14.18 7.48 -5.59
CA GLU A 22 -13.68 6.37 -4.78
C GLU A 22 -13.87 5.05 -5.55
N THR A 23 -13.19 3.99 -5.15
CA THR A 23 -13.14 2.73 -5.90
C THR A 23 -14.54 2.18 -6.20
N SER A 24 -15.48 2.22 -5.26
CA SER A 24 -16.85 1.72 -5.48
C SER A 24 -17.59 2.48 -6.57
N ALA A 25 -17.34 3.79 -6.72
CA ALA A 25 -17.89 4.58 -7.83
C ALA A 25 -17.12 4.36 -9.14
N LEU A 26 -15.82 4.10 -9.08
CA LEU A 26 -14.98 3.86 -10.25
C LEU A 26 -15.28 2.51 -10.92
N THR A 27 -15.74 1.50 -10.17
CA THR A 27 -16.08 0.17 -10.71
C THR A 27 -17.18 0.21 -11.77
N GLN A 28 -17.99 1.26 -11.82
CA GLN A 28 -18.99 1.44 -12.90
C GLN A 28 -18.39 1.47 -14.31
N TYR A 29 -17.14 1.89 -14.41
CA TYR A 29 -16.43 2.09 -15.68
C TYR A 29 -15.54 0.90 -16.04
N MET A 30 -15.45 -0.11 -15.19
CA MET A 30 -14.65 -1.29 -15.47
C MET A 30 -15.46 -2.34 -16.23
N PRO A 31 -14.90 -2.95 -17.29
CA PRO A 31 -15.58 -4.03 -17.99
C PRO A 31 -15.80 -5.21 -17.04
N THR A 32 -17.07 -5.56 -16.83
CA THR A 32 -17.46 -6.76 -16.09
C THR A 32 -17.02 -8.01 -16.85
N SER A 33 -15.85 -8.51 -16.59
CA SER A 33 -15.50 -9.82 -17.11
C SER A 33 -16.05 -10.90 -16.17
N LYS A 34 -17.28 -11.35 -16.45
CA LYS A 34 -17.92 -12.53 -15.80
C LYS A 34 -17.08 -13.83 -15.91
N LYS A 35 -15.92 -13.80 -16.55
CA LYS A 35 -15.10 -14.97 -16.89
C LYS A 35 -13.78 -15.12 -16.12
N ILE A 36 -13.50 -14.29 -15.11
CA ILE A 36 -12.16 -14.28 -14.47
C ILE A 36 -12.00 -15.34 -13.38
N LEU A 37 -13.07 -15.95 -12.88
CA LEU A 37 -13.01 -16.83 -11.72
C LEU A 37 -13.54 -18.24 -12.03
N ASP A 38 -12.74 -19.02 -12.73
CA ASP A 38 -12.97 -20.45 -12.92
C ASP A 38 -12.07 -21.32 -12.02
N ASP A 39 -11.71 -20.81 -10.83
CA ASP A 39 -10.91 -21.52 -9.85
C ASP A 39 -11.78 -21.90 -8.64
N ARG A 40 -11.94 -23.21 -8.41
CA ARG A 40 -12.87 -23.78 -7.45
C ARG A 40 -12.55 -23.49 -5.97
N GLU A 41 -11.34 -23.01 -5.67
CA GLU A 41 -10.91 -22.65 -4.31
C GLU A 41 -11.37 -21.28 -3.84
N GLN A 42 -11.97 -20.45 -4.72
CA GLN A 42 -12.34 -19.06 -4.43
C GLN A 42 -13.85 -18.79 -4.44
N GLN A 43 -14.68 -19.80 -4.15
CA GLN A 43 -16.13 -19.65 -4.25
C GLN A 43 -16.71 -18.58 -3.30
N GLU A 44 -16.08 -18.36 -2.15
CA GLU A 44 -16.48 -17.31 -1.19
C GLU A 44 -16.04 -15.90 -1.61
N ASP A 45 -14.94 -15.78 -2.38
CA ASP A 45 -14.42 -14.48 -2.84
C ASP A 45 -15.11 -13.96 -4.10
N ARG A 46 -15.99 -14.73 -4.74
CA ARG A 46 -16.72 -14.32 -5.96
C ARG A 46 -17.69 -13.17 -5.78
N ALA A 47 -18.11 -12.92 -4.55
CA ALA A 47 -18.98 -11.81 -4.21
C ALA A 47 -18.22 -10.48 -3.93
N TRP A 48 -16.92 -10.45 -4.12
CA TRP A 48 -16.08 -9.29 -3.84
C TRP A 48 -15.42 -8.77 -5.12
N TYR A 49 -15.48 -7.48 -5.33
CA TYR A 49 -14.74 -6.81 -6.40
C TYR A 49 -13.24 -6.82 -6.10
N ARG A 50 -12.88 -6.49 -4.85
CA ARG A 50 -11.50 -6.51 -4.39
C ARG A 50 -11.07 -7.93 -4.06
N HIS A 51 -9.91 -8.32 -4.57
CA HIS A 51 -9.32 -9.62 -4.20
C HIS A 51 -8.92 -9.61 -2.72
N LEU A 52 -9.61 -10.40 -1.90
CA LEU A 52 -9.38 -10.46 -0.47
C LEU A 52 -8.09 -11.22 -0.15
N ARG A 53 -7.16 -10.54 0.50
CA ARG A 53 -5.81 -11.06 0.82
C ARG A 53 -5.68 -11.44 2.28
N ARG A 54 -6.65 -12.19 2.79
CA ARG A 54 -6.76 -12.55 4.21
C ARG A 54 -5.44 -13.06 4.81
N LEU A 55 -4.81 -14.03 4.17
CA LEU A 55 -3.54 -14.60 4.65
C LEU A 55 -2.39 -13.58 4.62
N GLN A 56 -2.32 -12.75 3.60
CA GLN A 56 -1.30 -11.71 3.51
C GLN A 56 -1.49 -10.66 4.60
N TRP A 57 -2.71 -10.15 4.79
CA TRP A 57 -3.00 -9.14 5.82
C TRP A 57 -2.78 -9.69 7.23
N ALA A 58 -3.14 -10.95 7.50
CA ALA A 58 -2.84 -11.62 8.76
C ALA A 58 -1.32 -11.76 8.97
N TRP A 59 -0.57 -12.13 7.93
CA TRP A 59 0.88 -12.19 7.98
C TRP A 59 1.51 -10.81 8.22
N GLN A 60 0.94 -9.74 7.67
CA GLN A 60 1.34 -8.35 7.90
C GLN A 60 0.98 -7.84 9.30
N GLY A 61 0.21 -8.58 10.09
CA GLY A 61 -0.05 -8.32 11.50
C GLY A 61 -1.50 -7.99 11.86
N LEU A 62 -2.41 -8.01 10.89
CA LEU A 62 -3.83 -7.78 11.17
C LEU A 62 -4.45 -9.00 11.84
N SER A 63 -5.25 -8.78 12.88
CA SER A 63 -6.04 -9.83 13.53
C SER A 63 -7.07 -10.41 12.56
N PRO A 64 -7.10 -11.74 12.32
CA PRO A 64 -8.14 -12.36 11.52
C PRO A 64 -9.56 -12.07 12.01
N ILE A 65 -9.75 -11.98 13.33
CA ILE A 65 -11.07 -11.69 13.93
C ILE A 65 -11.52 -10.27 13.59
N GLU A 66 -10.63 -9.29 13.73
CA GLU A 66 -10.95 -7.89 13.39
C GLU A 66 -11.19 -7.72 11.89
N MET A 67 -10.39 -8.38 11.05
CA MET A 67 -10.55 -8.41 9.61
C MET A 67 -11.92 -8.96 9.19
N GLU A 68 -12.29 -10.15 9.69
CA GLU A 68 -13.61 -10.72 9.37
C GLU A 68 -14.76 -9.89 9.93
N GLY A 69 -14.55 -9.21 11.06
CA GLY A 69 -15.50 -8.23 11.59
C GLY A 69 -15.74 -7.05 10.63
N VAL A 70 -14.69 -6.52 10.00
CA VAL A 70 -14.81 -5.48 8.97
C VAL A 70 -15.53 -6.04 7.73
N LEU A 71 -15.08 -7.17 7.21
CA LEU A 71 -15.66 -7.78 6.01
C LEU A 71 -17.14 -8.11 6.21
N SER A 72 -17.53 -8.61 7.39
CA SER A 72 -18.94 -8.88 7.72
C SER A 72 -19.81 -7.62 7.73
N ARG A 73 -19.30 -6.48 8.25
CA ARG A 73 -20.04 -5.21 8.21
C ARG A 73 -20.23 -4.69 6.80
N ILE A 74 -19.21 -4.84 5.95
CA ILE A 74 -19.32 -4.48 4.52
C ILE A 74 -20.35 -5.38 3.83
N ALA A 75 -20.27 -6.69 4.02
CA ALA A 75 -21.15 -7.66 3.40
C ALA A 75 -22.63 -7.47 3.80
N SER A 76 -22.88 -7.19 5.08
CA SER A 76 -24.23 -7.01 5.62
C SER A 76 -24.84 -5.63 5.35
N SER A 77 -24.12 -4.73 4.70
CA SER A 77 -24.64 -3.38 4.40
C SER A 77 -25.87 -3.43 3.51
N THR A 78 -26.88 -2.66 3.89
CA THR A 78 -28.12 -2.46 3.12
C THR A 78 -28.09 -1.21 2.24
N HIS A 79 -26.99 -0.46 2.25
CA HIS A 79 -26.83 0.72 1.41
C HIS A 79 -26.64 0.35 -0.06
N SER A 80 -26.97 1.29 -0.95
CA SER A 80 -26.83 1.12 -2.40
C SER A 80 -25.42 0.77 -2.81
N ARG A 81 -25.30 -0.19 -3.70
CA ARG A 81 -24.03 -0.63 -4.32
C ARG A 81 -23.95 -0.17 -5.77
N THR A 82 -22.74 -0.04 -6.27
CA THR A 82 -22.50 0.18 -7.70
C THR A 82 -22.87 -1.07 -8.51
N HIS A 83 -22.62 -2.24 -7.93
CA HIS A 83 -22.96 -3.56 -8.47
C HIS A 83 -23.55 -4.42 -7.36
N ASP A 84 -24.78 -4.90 -7.55
CA ASP A 84 -25.45 -5.71 -6.54
C ASP A 84 -24.77 -7.05 -6.27
N ASP A 85 -24.07 -7.60 -7.27
CA ASP A 85 -23.32 -8.85 -7.14
C ASP A 85 -22.00 -8.70 -6.33
N TRP A 86 -21.55 -7.47 -6.04
CA TRP A 86 -20.28 -7.21 -5.34
C TRP A 86 -20.51 -6.51 -4.01
N LEU A 87 -20.22 -7.22 -2.94
CA LEU A 87 -20.48 -6.80 -1.56
C LEU A 87 -19.73 -5.51 -1.16
N ASP A 88 -18.53 -5.30 -1.67
CA ASP A 88 -17.64 -4.19 -1.33
C ASP A 88 -17.76 -2.97 -2.25
N THR A 89 -18.87 -2.86 -2.99
CA THR A 89 -19.15 -1.71 -3.86
C THR A 89 -20.21 -0.77 -3.29
N VAL A 90 -20.34 -0.72 -1.98
CA VAL A 90 -21.20 0.24 -1.28
C VAL A 90 -20.74 1.66 -1.56
N MET A 91 -21.62 2.50 -2.11
CA MET A 91 -21.30 3.87 -2.51
C MET A 91 -21.36 4.84 -1.33
N GLY A 92 -20.43 5.80 -1.33
CA GLY A 92 -20.42 6.89 -0.35
C GLY A 92 -19.67 6.53 0.94
N TYR A 93 -19.15 7.58 1.62
CA TYR A 93 -18.34 7.42 2.82
C TYR A 93 -19.23 7.33 4.07
N HIS A 94 -19.72 6.12 4.35
CA HIS A 94 -20.56 5.78 5.50
C HIS A 94 -20.44 4.29 5.84
N SER A 95 -21.14 3.84 6.87
CA SER A 95 -21.11 2.43 7.31
C SER A 95 -21.39 1.45 6.15
N GLY A 96 -20.60 0.38 6.10
CA GLY A 96 -20.63 -0.62 5.03
C GLY A 96 -19.80 -0.27 3.79
N ASN A 97 -19.31 0.97 3.62
CA ASN A 97 -18.36 1.29 2.57
C ASN A 97 -16.97 0.74 2.94
N TRP A 98 -16.24 0.23 1.96
CA TRP A 98 -14.91 -0.37 2.16
C TRP A 98 -13.96 0.57 2.91
N THR A 99 -13.72 1.76 2.36
CA THR A 99 -12.77 2.72 2.93
C THR A 99 -13.20 3.18 4.32
N PHE A 100 -14.50 3.40 4.53
CA PHE A 100 -15.05 3.80 5.82
C PHE A 100 -14.79 2.75 6.92
N GLU A 101 -15.10 1.48 6.65
CA GLU A 101 -14.99 0.42 7.65
C GLU A 101 -13.53 0.14 8.03
N TRP A 102 -12.62 0.17 7.05
CA TRP A 102 -11.20 -0.02 7.30
C TRP A 102 -10.55 1.19 8.00
N ILE A 103 -10.93 2.43 7.64
CA ILE A 103 -10.48 3.63 8.38
C ILE A 103 -10.98 3.59 9.81
N LYS A 104 -12.22 3.18 10.05
CA LYS A 104 -12.77 3.05 11.39
C LYS A 104 -11.94 2.11 12.26
N LEU A 105 -11.59 0.92 11.75
CA LEU A 105 -10.71 -0.01 12.46
C LEU A 105 -9.33 0.60 12.72
N GLY A 106 -8.72 1.26 11.74
CA GLY A 106 -7.44 1.94 11.91
C GLY A 106 -7.47 3.02 13.00
N MET A 107 -8.55 3.80 13.07
CA MET A 107 -8.74 4.78 14.14
C MET A 107 -8.92 4.14 15.53
N GLU A 108 -9.51 2.96 15.62
CA GLU A 108 -9.61 2.20 16.86
C GLU A 108 -8.23 1.76 17.36
N HIS A 109 -7.36 1.31 16.46
CA HIS A 109 -5.95 1.00 16.78
C HIS A 109 -5.18 2.26 17.21
N GLN A 110 -5.32 3.39 16.50
CA GLN A 110 -4.70 4.65 16.93
C GLN A 110 -5.15 5.07 18.33
N ARG A 111 -6.43 4.92 18.65
CA ARG A 111 -6.96 5.23 19.99
C ARG A 111 -6.35 4.32 21.05
N ARG A 112 -6.24 3.00 20.79
CA ARG A 112 -5.58 2.05 21.71
C ARG A 112 -4.12 2.44 21.95
N ALA A 113 -3.41 2.86 20.91
CA ALA A 113 -2.02 3.30 21.02
C ALA A 113 -1.80 4.47 21.98
N ASN A 114 -2.80 5.36 22.18
CA ASN A 114 -2.71 6.47 23.11
C ASN A 114 -2.63 6.04 24.58
N ASP A 115 -3.16 4.86 24.90
CA ASP A 115 -3.17 4.28 26.25
C ASP A 115 -1.94 3.41 26.52
N LEU A 116 -1.08 3.20 25.51
CA LEU A 116 0.08 2.32 25.53
C LEU A 116 1.39 3.11 25.38
N LYS A 117 2.53 2.44 25.60
CA LYS A 117 3.87 3.02 25.47
C LYS A 117 4.83 2.06 24.75
N GLY A 118 5.92 2.62 24.20
CA GLY A 118 6.99 1.84 23.58
C GLY A 118 6.48 0.93 22.47
N GLU A 119 6.94 -0.32 22.47
CA GLU A 119 6.63 -1.31 21.42
C GLU A 119 5.13 -1.61 21.29
N ASP A 120 4.38 -1.67 22.41
CA ASP A 120 2.94 -1.96 22.37
C ASP A 120 2.19 -0.82 21.65
N ALA A 121 2.55 0.43 21.91
CA ALA A 121 1.99 1.58 21.21
C ALA A 121 2.43 1.60 19.72
N ALA A 122 3.67 1.24 19.44
CA ALA A 122 4.18 1.15 18.07
C ALA A 122 3.42 0.07 17.27
N ASP A 123 3.18 -1.09 17.86
CA ASP A 123 2.44 -2.19 17.22
C ASP A 123 1.01 -1.79 16.84
N GLU A 124 0.32 -1.10 17.74
CA GLU A 124 -1.02 -0.59 17.45
C GLU A 124 -0.99 0.45 16.31
N LEU A 125 0.00 1.34 16.28
CA LEU A 125 0.15 2.34 15.22
C LEU A 125 0.53 1.73 13.87
N PHE A 126 1.40 0.71 13.83
CA PHE A 126 1.70 -0.01 12.60
C PHE A 126 0.50 -0.82 12.11
N THR A 127 -0.30 -1.37 13.02
CA THR A 127 -1.57 -2.03 12.65
C THR A 127 -2.59 -1.02 12.12
N ALA A 128 -2.69 0.17 12.72
CA ALA A 128 -3.49 1.26 12.18
C ALA A 128 -3.05 1.65 10.75
N SER A 129 -1.74 1.80 10.54
CA SER A 129 -1.17 2.06 9.22
C SER A 129 -1.58 1.01 8.18
N LEU A 130 -1.51 -0.27 8.53
CA LEU A 130 -1.95 -1.37 7.67
C LEU A 130 -3.46 -1.28 7.37
N CYS A 131 -4.29 -1.02 8.37
CA CYS A 131 -5.74 -0.83 8.16
C CYS A 131 -6.03 0.32 7.19
N PHE A 132 -5.32 1.44 7.31
CA PHE A 132 -5.45 2.57 6.39
C PHE A 132 -4.91 2.24 4.99
N SER A 133 -3.84 1.45 4.87
CA SER A 133 -3.39 0.94 3.58
C SER A 133 -4.47 0.09 2.92
N ILE A 134 -5.06 -0.86 3.65
CA ILE A 134 -6.16 -1.70 3.15
C ILE A 134 -7.40 -0.85 2.79
N ALA A 135 -7.67 0.23 3.53
CA ALA A 135 -8.76 1.15 3.21
C ALA A 135 -8.63 1.75 1.80
N GLY A 136 -7.40 2.00 1.35
CA GLY A 136 -7.11 2.50 -0.01
C GLY A 136 -6.96 1.42 -1.08
N TYR A 137 -6.93 0.13 -0.69
CA TYR A 137 -6.72 -0.97 -1.63
C TYR A 137 -7.84 -1.04 -2.70
N PRO A 138 -7.53 -1.25 -3.98
CA PRO A 138 -6.24 -1.56 -4.58
C PRO A 138 -5.38 -0.35 -5.01
N HIS A 139 -5.55 0.80 -4.43
CA HIS A 139 -4.80 2.05 -4.69
C HIS A 139 -4.98 2.59 -6.11
N LEU A 140 -6.22 2.57 -6.59
CA LEU A 140 -6.53 3.03 -7.93
C LEU A 140 -6.24 4.53 -8.10
N LYS A 141 -5.77 4.89 -9.26
CA LYS A 141 -5.59 6.29 -9.65
C LYS A 141 -6.94 7.00 -9.69
N ASN A 142 -6.99 8.22 -9.18
CA ASN A 142 -8.19 9.06 -9.05
C ASN A 142 -9.20 8.61 -7.97
N ASP A 143 -8.82 7.72 -7.08
CA ASP A 143 -9.59 7.40 -5.88
C ASP A 143 -9.19 8.38 -4.76
N ASN A 144 -10.06 9.36 -4.47
CA ASN A 144 -9.77 10.39 -3.47
C ASN A 144 -9.81 9.83 -2.04
N LEU A 145 -10.63 8.82 -1.78
CA LEU A 145 -10.68 8.18 -0.47
C LEU A 145 -9.43 7.32 -0.24
N ALA A 146 -8.94 6.64 -1.27
CA ALA A 146 -7.68 5.91 -1.20
C ALA A 146 -6.48 6.84 -0.93
N LEU A 147 -6.45 8.04 -1.55
CA LEU A 147 -5.42 9.04 -1.27
C LEU A 147 -5.48 9.55 0.18
N GLN A 148 -6.68 9.79 0.72
CA GLN A 148 -6.85 10.17 2.12
C GLN A 148 -6.41 9.05 3.06
N ALA A 149 -6.79 7.83 2.78
CA ALA A 149 -6.38 6.64 3.54
C ALA A 149 -4.85 6.47 3.53
N GLN A 150 -4.19 6.70 2.39
CA GLN A 150 -2.73 6.69 2.30
C GLN A 150 -2.06 7.75 3.19
N VAL A 151 -2.61 8.96 3.27
CA VAL A 151 -2.10 10.00 4.19
C VAL A 151 -2.19 9.54 5.64
N LEU A 152 -3.32 8.93 6.03
CA LEU A 152 -3.49 8.35 7.36
C LEU A 152 -2.51 7.20 7.62
N ALA A 153 -2.29 6.30 6.62
CA ALA A 153 -1.34 5.21 6.73
C ALA A 153 0.08 5.72 6.98
N ASN A 154 0.55 6.69 6.19
CA ASN A 154 1.87 7.27 6.35
C ASN A 154 2.04 7.98 7.70
N LYS A 155 1.01 8.69 8.17
CA LYS A 155 1.03 9.36 9.47
C LYS A 155 1.13 8.36 10.62
N ALA A 156 0.26 7.34 10.65
CA ALA A 156 0.29 6.31 11.68
C ALA A 156 1.63 5.55 11.67
N TYR A 157 2.19 5.30 10.49
CA TYR A 157 3.51 4.68 10.36
C TYR A 157 4.61 5.53 10.97
N SER A 158 4.63 6.83 10.70
CA SER A 158 5.61 7.76 11.28
C SER A 158 5.49 7.85 12.79
N GLU A 159 4.27 7.90 13.32
CA GLU A 159 4.00 7.91 14.76
C GLU A 159 4.48 6.60 15.42
N GLY A 160 4.29 5.45 14.76
CA GLY A 160 4.81 4.14 15.20
C GLY A 160 6.34 4.09 15.19
N ALA A 161 6.95 4.70 14.16
CA ALA A 161 8.41 4.77 14.03
C ALA A 161 9.09 5.56 15.16
N GLU A 162 8.38 6.53 15.76
CA GLU A 162 8.88 7.29 16.91
C GLU A 162 8.81 6.52 18.24
N LYS A 163 7.99 5.47 18.31
CA LYS A 163 7.74 4.72 19.55
C LYS A 163 8.45 3.38 19.63
N THR A 164 8.83 2.79 18.48
CA THR A 164 9.54 1.51 18.43
C THR A 164 10.99 1.65 18.91
N GLN A 165 11.56 0.56 19.45
CA GLN A 165 12.99 0.48 19.82
C GLN A 165 13.94 0.56 18.61
N TYR A 166 13.44 0.31 17.42
CA TYR A 166 14.22 0.33 16.18
C TYR A 166 14.32 1.75 15.61
N THR A 167 15.35 1.99 14.83
CA THR A 167 15.49 3.28 14.14
C THR A 167 14.90 3.18 12.75
N ILE A 168 13.87 3.96 12.47
CA ILE A 168 13.30 4.09 11.12
C ILE A 168 13.60 5.49 10.61
N LYS A 169 14.29 5.56 9.45
CA LYS A 169 14.65 6.84 8.82
C LYS A 169 14.01 6.94 7.45
N GLN A 170 13.39 8.07 7.17
CA GLN A 170 12.98 8.41 5.83
C GLN A 170 14.18 8.94 5.04
N ILE A 171 14.47 8.29 3.92
CA ILE A 171 15.54 8.67 3.00
C ILE A 171 14.91 9.35 1.79
N GLU A 172 15.42 10.53 1.46
CA GLU A 172 15.00 11.29 0.29
C GLU A 172 16.08 11.23 -0.79
N VAL A 173 15.79 10.60 -1.91
CA VAL A 173 16.71 10.47 -3.04
C VAL A 173 16.25 11.37 -4.18
N PRO A 174 17.09 12.36 -4.61
CA PRO A 174 16.77 13.19 -5.77
C PRO A 174 16.63 12.33 -7.03
N TYR A 175 15.50 12.49 -7.72
CA TYR A 175 15.26 11.79 -8.98
C TYR A 175 14.37 12.62 -9.90
N GLN A 176 14.88 12.91 -11.08
CA GLN A 176 14.28 13.82 -12.05
C GLN A 176 13.85 15.16 -11.41
N LYS A 177 12.95 15.79 -11.31
CA LYS A 177 12.63 17.08 -10.65
C LYS A 177 11.98 16.91 -9.27
N ARG A 178 12.05 15.69 -8.69
CA ARG A 178 11.37 15.33 -7.43
C ARG A 178 12.29 14.50 -6.55
N LYS A 179 11.77 14.01 -5.43
CA LYS A 179 12.46 13.13 -4.50
C LYS A 179 11.70 11.81 -4.38
N ILE A 180 12.43 10.71 -4.48
CA ILE A 180 11.94 9.39 -4.10
C ILE A 180 11.99 9.32 -2.57
N ILE A 181 10.93 8.82 -1.97
CA ILE A 181 10.84 8.60 -0.53
C ILE A 181 11.01 7.11 -0.26
N ALA A 182 12.03 6.77 0.50
CA ALA A 182 12.30 5.41 0.94
C ALA A 182 12.33 5.34 2.47
N ASN A 183 11.92 4.23 3.08
CA ASN A 183 12.03 4.03 4.52
C ASN A 183 13.14 3.04 4.84
N LEU A 184 14.17 3.50 5.57
CA LEU A 184 15.27 2.68 6.05
C LEU A 184 15.01 2.25 7.49
N HIS A 185 14.89 0.95 7.70
CA HIS A 185 14.67 0.31 8.99
C HIS A 185 15.99 -0.27 9.48
N LEU A 186 16.41 0.14 10.65
CA LEU A 186 17.68 -0.24 11.25
C LEU A 186 17.45 -0.96 12.59
N PRO A 187 17.89 -2.20 12.75
CA PRO A 187 17.85 -2.89 14.05
C PRO A 187 18.79 -2.22 15.08
N ARG A 188 19.85 -1.59 14.61
CA ARG A 188 20.84 -0.85 15.41
C ARG A 188 21.59 0.15 14.54
N THR A 189 22.34 1.09 15.16
CA THR A 189 23.04 2.18 14.48
C THR A 189 24.52 2.34 14.85
N ASP A 190 25.07 1.38 15.58
CA ASP A 190 26.47 1.42 16.06
C ASP A 190 27.48 0.76 15.10
N LYS A 191 27.01 0.14 14.02
CA LYS A 191 27.83 -0.44 12.95
C LYS A 191 27.09 -0.37 11.61
N GLN A 192 27.83 -0.55 10.52
CA GLN A 192 27.23 -0.76 9.20
C GLN A 192 26.60 -2.16 9.10
N LEU A 193 25.43 -2.23 8.49
CA LEU A 193 24.61 -3.43 8.38
C LEU A 193 24.43 -3.83 6.92
N PRO A 194 24.40 -5.14 6.61
CA PRO A 194 23.87 -5.58 5.33
C PRO A 194 22.45 -5.07 5.17
N VAL A 195 22.06 -4.75 3.95
CA VAL A 195 20.73 -4.18 3.66
C VAL A 195 19.98 -5.02 2.65
N VAL A 196 18.69 -5.19 2.89
CA VAL A 196 17.77 -5.77 1.92
C VAL A 196 16.81 -4.69 1.44
N MET A 197 16.88 -4.39 0.14
CA MET A 197 15.89 -3.53 -0.51
C MET A 197 14.63 -4.35 -0.78
N VAL A 198 13.48 -3.85 -0.32
CA VAL A 198 12.19 -4.54 -0.43
C VAL A 198 11.23 -3.70 -1.26
N SER A 199 10.60 -4.32 -2.24
CA SER A 199 9.54 -3.72 -3.04
C SER A 199 8.27 -4.56 -2.99
N ALA A 200 7.16 -3.91 -2.67
CA ALA A 200 5.83 -4.50 -2.71
C ALA A 200 5.25 -4.56 -4.14
N GLY A 201 4.03 -5.02 -4.29
CA GLY A 201 3.30 -4.96 -5.56
C GLY A 201 2.76 -3.56 -5.87
N LEU A 202 1.97 -3.46 -6.94
CA LEU A 202 1.30 -2.21 -7.33
C LEU A 202 0.11 -1.86 -6.43
N ASP A 203 -0.24 -2.74 -5.53
CA ASP A 203 -1.42 -2.75 -4.70
C ASP A 203 -1.10 -2.83 -3.19
N SER A 204 0.10 -2.45 -2.83
CA SER A 204 0.59 -2.40 -1.44
C SER A 204 1.54 -1.22 -1.27
N LEU A 205 1.55 -0.63 -0.09
CA LEU A 205 2.45 0.46 0.26
C LEU A 205 3.75 -0.06 0.86
N GLN A 206 4.82 0.71 0.75
CA GLN A 206 6.09 0.39 1.41
C GLN A 206 5.97 0.26 2.94
N THR A 207 5.00 0.93 3.54
CA THR A 207 4.70 0.87 4.97
C THR A 207 4.13 -0.48 5.43
N ASP A 208 3.60 -1.30 4.52
CA ASP A 208 3.02 -2.61 4.84
C ASP A 208 4.08 -3.66 5.20
N MET A 209 5.38 -3.32 5.11
CA MET A 209 6.48 -4.27 5.29
C MET A 209 7.05 -4.33 6.71
N TRP A 210 6.44 -3.64 7.68
CA TRP A 210 6.92 -3.59 9.08
C TRP A 210 7.18 -4.97 9.69
N ARG A 211 6.20 -5.89 9.57
CA ARG A 211 6.32 -7.24 10.16
C ARG A 211 7.45 -8.06 9.51
N LEU A 212 7.72 -7.86 8.23
CA LEU A 212 8.87 -8.48 7.55
C LEU A 212 10.19 -8.04 8.20
N PHE A 213 10.34 -6.73 8.45
CA PHE A 213 11.51 -6.20 9.14
C PHE A 213 11.62 -6.75 10.55
N ARG A 214 10.60 -6.53 11.38
CA ARG A 214 10.63 -6.86 12.81
C ARG A 214 10.89 -8.34 13.07
N ASN A 215 10.23 -9.23 12.32
CA ASN A 215 10.25 -10.66 12.61
C ASN A 215 11.40 -11.41 11.91
N HIS A 216 11.91 -10.89 10.80
CA HIS A 216 12.83 -11.66 9.95
C HIS A 216 14.18 -10.98 9.73
N PHE A 217 14.25 -9.66 9.62
CA PHE A 217 15.50 -8.96 9.36
C PHE A 217 16.16 -8.41 10.63
N ALA A 218 15.41 -7.75 11.48
CA ALA A 218 15.94 -7.17 12.71
C ALA A 218 16.65 -8.18 13.62
N PRO A 219 16.11 -9.40 13.85
CA PRO A 219 16.79 -10.41 14.69
C PRO A 219 18.10 -10.93 14.10
N LYS A 220 18.39 -10.63 12.82
CA LYS A 220 19.59 -11.05 12.10
C LYS A 220 20.57 -9.91 11.84
N ASP A 221 20.38 -8.76 12.45
CA ASP A 221 21.17 -7.55 12.20
C ASP A 221 21.17 -7.14 10.69
N ILE A 222 20.04 -7.27 10.02
CA ILE A 222 19.87 -6.88 8.62
C ILE A 222 18.98 -5.64 8.55
N ALA A 223 19.48 -4.58 7.91
CA ALA A 223 18.69 -3.41 7.60
C ALA A 223 17.69 -3.71 6.47
N MET A 224 16.53 -3.07 6.51
CA MET A 224 15.53 -3.13 5.44
C MET A 224 15.31 -1.75 4.86
N LEU A 225 15.36 -1.64 3.54
CA LEU A 225 15.06 -0.42 2.82
C LEU A 225 13.84 -0.66 1.92
N THR A 226 12.75 0.05 2.18
CA THR A 226 11.52 -0.09 1.38
C THR A 226 11.33 1.08 0.44
N VAL A 227 10.86 0.78 -0.77
CA VAL A 227 10.57 1.76 -1.82
C VAL A 227 9.25 1.38 -2.50
N ASP A 228 8.35 2.37 -2.66
CA ASP A 228 7.12 2.17 -3.43
C ASP A 228 7.41 2.00 -4.92
N MET A 229 6.65 1.12 -5.57
CA MET A 229 6.66 1.00 -7.03
C MET A 229 6.21 2.31 -7.69
N PRO A 230 6.68 2.62 -8.92
CA PRO A 230 6.07 3.67 -9.71
C PRO A 230 4.53 3.51 -9.76
N SER A 231 3.81 4.59 -9.70
CA SER A 231 2.34 4.70 -9.63
C SER A 231 1.70 4.38 -8.29
N VAL A 232 2.48 4.03 -7.25
CA VAL A 232 1.98 3.66 -5.93
C VAL A 232 2.53 4.58 -4.85
N GLY A 233 1.76 4.80 -3.81
CA GLY A 233 2.21 5.43 -2.58
C GLY A 233 2.90 6.78 -2.77
N HIS A 234 4.07 6.95 -2.17
CA HIS A 234 4.91 8.14 -2.37
C HIS A 234 5.42 8.29 -3.80
N SER A 235 5.43 7.19 -4.56
CA SER A 235 5.88 7.14 -5.96
C SER A 235 4.74 7.30 -6.98
N SER A 236 3.52 7.64 -6.55
CA SER A 236 2.30 7.69 -7.37
C SER A 236 2.35 8.68 -8.55
N HIS A 237 3.22 9.67 -8.48
CA HIS A 237 3.37 10.67 -9.55
C HIS A 237 4.30 10.23 -10.69
N TRP A 238 5.10 9.17 -10.54
CA TRP A 238 5.83 8.57 -11.65
C TRP A 238 5.00 7.46 -12.29
N PRO A 239 4.80 7.48 -13.60
CA PRO A 239 4.11 6.39 -14.27
C PRO A 239 4.94 5.11 -14.23
N LEU A 240 4.28 3.96 -14.15
CA LEU A 240 4.92 2.70 -14.41
C LEU A 240 5.22 2.59 -15.91
N THR A 241 6.46 2.29 -16.24
CA THR A 241 6.93 2.10 -17.62
C THR A 241 7.62 0.74 -17.74
N GLU A 242 8.14 0.40 -18.91
CA GLU A 242 8.99 -0.78 -19.13
C GLU A 242 10.22 -0.80 -18.23
N ASP A 243 10.72 0.38 -17.82
CA ASP A 243 11.74 0.51 -16.78
C ASP A 243 11.13 0.46 -15.38
N SER A 244 10.60 -0.71 -15.00
CA SER A 244 9.92 -0.93 -13.72
C SER A 244 10.81 -0.72 -12.49
N SER A 245 12.14 -0.81 -12.65
CA SER A 245 13.11 -0.70 -11.55
C SER A 245 13.77 0.68 -11.41
N CYS A 246 13.41 1.67 -12.21
CA CYS A 246 14.10 2.95 -12.28
C CYS A 246 14.24 3.67 -10.92
N LEU A 247 13.18 3.69 -10.11
CA LEU A 247 13.22 4.30 -8.78
C LEU A 247 14.11 3.53 -7.81
N HIS A 248 14.03 2.20 -7.85
CA HIS A 248 14.85 1.32 -7.03
C HIS A 248 16.33 1.42 -7.39
N GLN A 249 16.65 1.54 -8.68
CA GLN A 249 18.01 1.74 -9.14
C GLN A 249 18.58 3.08 -8.66
N ALA A 250 17.78 4.15 -8.71
CA ALA A 250 18.19 5.44 -8.19
C ALA A 250 18.48 5.37 -6.68
N VAL A 251 17.63 4.71 -5.89
CA VAL A 251 17.85 4.52 -4.45
C VAL A 251 19.05 3.62 -4.17
N LEU A 252 19.24 2.55 -4.94
CA LEU A 252 20.41 1.67 -4.82
C LEU A 252 21.73 2.44 -5.01
N ASN A 253 21.74 3.36 -5.96
CA ASN A 253 22.92 4.17 -6.25
C ASN A 253 23.27 5.16 -5.14
N GLU A 254 22.32 5.52 -4.28
CA GLU A 254 22.57 6.41 -3.13
C GLU A 254 22.98 5.67 -1.84
N LEU A 255 22.97 4.32 -1.82
CA LEU A 255 23.31 3.56 -0.61
C LEU A 255 24.69 3.86 -0.04
N TYR A 256 25.66 4.22 -0.89
CA TYR A 256 27.01 4.56 -0.45
C TYR A 256 27.06 5.81 0.45
N SER A 257 26.08 6.69 0.34
CA SER A 257 25.97 7.91 1.15
C SER A 257 25.32 7.66 2.52
N ILE A 258 24.77 6.46 2.76
CA ILE A 258 24.04 6.13 3.98
C ILE A 258 24.98 5.47 5.00
N PRO A 259 25.32 6.13 6.14
CA PRO A 259 26.40 5.69 7.02
C PRO A 259 26.13 4.37 7.75
N TYR A 260 24.89 3.95 7.87
CA TYR A 260 24.48 2.73 8.60
C TYR A 260 24.41 1.49 7.73
N VAL A 261 24.67 1.61 6.43
CA VAL A 261 24.46 0.54 5.44
C VAL A 261 25.79 0.12 4.84
N ASP A 262 26.05 -1.19 4.83
CA ASP A 262 27.13 -1.79 4.06
C ASP A 262 26.66 -1.99 2.60
N HIS A 263 26.96 -1.01 1.76
CA HIS A 263 26.56 -1.02 0.34
C HIS A 263 27.23 -2.13 -0.49
N HIS A 264 28.19 -2.87 0.08
CA HIS A 264 28.76 -4.07 -0.53
C HIS A 264 27.98 -5.35 -0.23
N LYS A 265 26.98 -5.26 0.68
CA LYS A 265 26.15 -6.39 1.11
C LYS A 265 24.68 -6.08 0.90
N VAL A 266 24.27 -5.96 -0.35
CA VAL A 266 22.90 -5.63 -0.74
C VAL A 266 22.17 -6.88 -1.24
N GLY A 267 21.00 -7.16 -0.63
CA GLY A 267 20.02 -8.13 -1.11
C GLY A 267 18.79 -7.43 -1.65
N LEU A 268 18.02 -8.14 -2.48
CA LEU A 268 16.75 -7.68 -3.04
C LEU A 268 15.64 -8.66 -2.67
N VAL A 269 14.49 -8.14 -2.27
CA VAL A 269 13.25 -8.91 -2.09
C VAL A 269 12.11 -8.19 -2.79
N GLY A 270 11.40 -8.87 -3.66
CA GLY A 270 10.27 -8.30 -4.36
C GLY A 270 9.04 -9.21 -4.30
N PHE A 271 7.91 -8.59 -4.00
CA PHE A 271 6.61 -9.27 -3.98
C PHE A 271 5.81 -8.89 -5.22
N ARG A 272 5.22 -9.88 -5.89
CA ARG A 272 4.35 -9.66 -7.05
C ARG A 272 5.04 -8.77 -8.10
N PHE A 273 4.47 -7.62 -8.46
CA PHE A 273 5.06 -6.72 -9.44
C PHE A 273 6.39 -6.09 -8.95
N GLY A 274 6.55 -5.89 -7.64
CA GLY A 274 7.85 -5.53 -7.06
C GLY A 274 8.92 -6.58 -7.32
N GLY A 275 8.53 -7.87 -7.39
CA GLY A 275 9.44 -8.95 -7.79
C GLY A 275 9.94 -8.80 -9.22
N ASN A 276 9.12 -8.32 -10.16
CA ASN A 276 9.56 -7.99 -11.52
C ASN A 276 10.66 -6.91 -11.50
N ALA A 277 10.43 -5.82 -10.75
CA ALA A 277 11.41 -4.76 -10.61
C ALA A 277 12.73 -5.25 -9.98
N MET A 278 12.66 -6.10 -8.95
CA MET A 278 13.84 -6.64 -8.28
C MET A 278 14.62 -7.61 -9.18
N VAL A 279 13.95 -8.47 -9.92
CA VAL A 279 14.60 -9.34 -10.92
C VAL A 279 15.32 -8.49 -11.97
N ARG A 280 14.64 -7.49 -12.54
CA ARG A 280 15.27 -6.59 -13.51
C ARG A 280 16.49 -5.89 -12.93
N LEU A 281 16.36 -5.33 -11.71
CA LEU A 281 17.45 -4.64 -11.03
C LEU A 281 18.65 -5.56 -10.76
N SER A 282 18.42 -6.82 -10.41
CA SER A 282 19.49 -7.79 -10.15
C SER A 282 20.36 -8.10 -11.38
N PHE A 283 19.78 -8.02 -12.58
CA PHE A 283 20.54 -8.14 -13.83
C PHE A 283 21.27 -6.85 -14.20
N LEU A 284 20.66 -5.69 -13.97
CA LEU A 284 21.26 -4.41 -14.31
C LEU A 284 22.44 -4.05 -13.39
N GLU A 285 22.34 -4.43 -12.12
CA GLU A 285 23.28 -4.05 -11.05
C GLU A 285 23.93 -5.28 -10.38
N GLN A 286 24.18 -6.32 -11.18
CA GLN A 286 24.63 -7.63 -10.69
C GLN A 286 25.91 -7.56 -9.81
N GLU A 287 26.80 -6.61 -10.03
CA GLU A 287 28.01 -6.45 -9.23
C GLU A 287 27.73 -5.98 -7.80
N LYS A 288 26.67 -5.17 -7.62
CA LYS A 288 26.25 -4.62 -6.33
C LYS A 288 25.39 -5.60 -5.54
N ILE A 289 24.65 -6.48 -6.22
CA ILE A 289 23.63 -7.33 -5.60
C ILE A 289 24.22 -8.69 -5.24
N LYS A 290 24.01 -9.13 -4.00
CA LYS A 290 24.49 -10.43 -3.49
C LYS A 290 23.43 -11.52 -3.54
N ALA A 291 22.14 -11.15 -3.46
CA ALA A 291 21.03 -12.08 -3.53
C ALA A 291 19.76 -11.37 -4.02
N CYS A 292 18.90 -12.09 -4.71
CA CYS A 292 17.58 -11.61 -5.11
C CYS A 292 16.53 -12.69 -4.86
N VAL A 293 15.44 -12.31 -4.20
CA VAL A 293 14.27 -13.15 -3.98
C VAL A 293 13.05 -12.48 -4.60
N ALA A 294 12.39 -13.17 -5.51
CA ALA A 294 11.17 -12.70 -6.16
C ALA A 294 10.01 -13.66 -5.87
N LEU A 295 8.99 -13.15 -5.21
CA LEU A 295 7.82 -13.92 -4.77
C LEU A 295 6.61 -13.57 -5.65
N GLY A 296 6.16 -14.54 -6.45
CA GLY A 296 5.00 -14.36 -7.33
C GLY A 296 5.21 -13.30 -8.41
N ALA A 297 6.44 -13.11 -8.88
CA ALA A 297 6.78 -12.08 -9.85
C ALA A 297 6.24 -12.40 -11.25
N PRO A 298 5.52 -11.50 -11.91
CA PRO A 298 5.22 -11.62 -13.33
C PRO A 298 6.48 -11.28 -14.14
N VAL A 299 7.12 -12.25 -14.78
CA VAL A 299 8.39 -12.03 -15.50
C VAL A 299 8.22 -12.08 -17.02
N HIS A 300 7.66 -13.12 -17.58
CA HIS A 300 7.63 -13.29 -19.03
C HIS A 300 6.22 -13.55 -19.59
N ASP A 301 5.64 -14.68 -19.27
CA ASP A 301 4.39 -15.18 -19.87
C ASP A 301 3.20 -14.22 -19.80
N LEU A 302 3.18 -13.36 -18.76
CA LEU A 302 2.12 -12.38 -18.57
C LEU A 302 2.17 -11.30 -19.66
N PHE A 303 3.38 -10.83 -19.98
CA PHE A 303 3.60 -9.73 -20.92
C PHE A 303 3.56 -10.16 -22.39
N THR A 304 3.65 -11.44 -22.66
CA THR A 304 3.60 -12.00 -24.04
C THR A 304 2.17 -12.23 -24.56
N SER A 305 1.17 -12.14 -23.67
CA SER A 305 -0.22 -12.41 -24.02
C SER A 305 -1.14 -11.25 -23.63
N PRO A 306 -1.67 -10.48 -24.61
CA PRO A 306 -2.67 -9.44 -24.34
C PRO A 306 -3.89 -9.96 -23.57
N LYS A 307 -4.30 -11.22 -23.82
CA LYS A 307 -5.40 -11.86 -23.11
C LYS A 307 -5.10 -12.10 -21.63
N LYS A 308 -3.84 -12.38 -21.27
CA LYS A 308 -3.41 -12.54 -19.87
C LYS A 308 -3.35 -11.18 -19.17
N LEU A 309 -2.85 -10.13 -19.86
CA LEU A 309 -2.81 -8.77 -19.34
C LEU A 309 -4.21 -8.21 -19.04
N GLN A 310 -5.19 -8.48 -19.92
CA GLN A 310 -6.59 -8.06 -19.71
C GLN A 310 -7.29 -8.78 -18.55
N LYS A 311 -6.74 -9.88 -18.05
CA LYS A 311 -7.25 -10.65 -16.92
C LYS A 311 -6.58 -10.29 -15.59
N MET A 312 -5.62 -9.37 -15.60
CA MET A 312 -5.05 -8.86 -14.36
C MET A 312 -6.08 -8.00 -13.63
N PRO A 313 -6.24 -8.18 -12.33
CA PRO A 313 -7.13 -7.35 -11.52
C PRO A 313 -6.65 -5.90 -11.46
#